data_8ad7c8f61d30d1141860c7bd9c8fac2e
#
_entry.id   8ad7c8f61d30d1141860c7bd9c8fac2e
#
_cell.length_a   1.000
_cell.length_b   1.000
_cell.length_c   1.000
_cell.angle_alpha   90.00
_cell.angle_beta   90.00
_cell.angle_gamma   90.00
#
_symmetry.space_group_name_H-M   'P 1'
#
loop_
_entity.id
_entity.type
_entity.pdbx_description
1 polymer ?
#
loop_
_entity_poly.entity_id
_entity_poly.type
_entity_poly.pdbx_seq_one_letter_code
_entity_poly.pdbx_strand_id
1 'polypeptide(L)'
;MFYILNKKSFSKLIIKTIQVSMLLAFVVFSGCSSEPKPHQAQAKKIDVITQKDLQPVMDVSSVTEKTRQVYRRYCAQCHGVKGHGDGINAPYLVVPPRDHTKSDYLETRSDQQLFDAIKLGGLAVGRAPCMPAWEHTFESETIRSLVNYIRELCNCKAL
;
A
#
# COMPACT_ATOMS: atom_id res chain seq x y z
N MET A 1 26.24 1.46 -60.03
CA MET A 1 26.20 -0.01 -60.23
C MET A 1 25.43 -0.56 -59.03
N PHE A 2 24.08 -0.66 -59.16
CA PHE A 2 23.20 -1.08 -58.08
C PHE A 2 23.06 -2.60 -58.08
N TYR A 3 23.45 -3.24 -56.97
CA TYR A 3 23.23 -4.65 -56.71
C TYR A 3 21.74 -4.86 -56.36
N ILE A 4 21.00 -5.47 -57.29
CA ILE A 4 19.65 -5.95 -57.08
C ILE A 4 19.75 -7.27 -56.28
N LEU A 5 19.66 -7.21 -54.99
CA LEU A 5 19.58 -8.39 -54.14
C LEU A 5 18.23 -9.09 -54.37
N ASN A 6 18.33 -10.34 -54.83
CA ASN A 6 17.21 -11.19 -55.23
C ASN A 6 16.27 -11.48 -54.05
N LYS A 7 15.10 -10.87 -54.10
CA LYS A 7 14.03 -10.92 -53.05
C LYS A 7 13.66 -12.38 -52.64
N LYS A 8 13.85 -13.37 -53.51
CA LYS A 8 13.56 -14.78 -53.22
C LYS A 8 14.60 -15.47 -52.33
N SER A 9 15.85 -15.02 -52.34
CA SER A 9 16.91 -15.56 -51.47
C SER A 9 16.79 -15.06 -50.04
N PHE A 10 16.36 -13.81 -49.89
CA PHE A 10 16.18 -13.18 -48.56
C PHE A 10 15.01 -13.80 -47.77
N SER A 11 13.91 -14.15 -48.48
CA SER A 11 12.75 -14.80 -47.89
C SER A 11 13.06 -16.19 -47.33
N LYS A 12 13.87 -16.99 -48.03
CA LYS A 12 14.26 -18.33 -47.55
C LYS A 12 15.18 -18.31 -46.35
N LEU A 13 16.01 -17.27 -46.21
CA LEU A 13 16.91 -17.12 -45.07
C LEU A 13 16.13 -16.75 -43.81
N ILE A 14 15.15 -15.84 -43.91
CA ILE A 14 14.30 -15.41 -42.80
C ILE A 14 13.44 -16.57 -42.28
N ILE A 15 12.86 -17.38 -43.17
CA ILE A 15 12.03 -18.54 -42.80
C ILE A 15 12.85 -19.59 -42.03
N LYS A 16 14.11 -19.85 -42.45
CA LYS A 16 14.97 -20.80 -41.74
C LYS A 16 15.38 -20.30 -40.33
N THR A 17 15.64 -19.00 -40.17
CA THR A 17 15.97 -18.43 -38.84
C THR A 17 14.80 -18.47 -37.87
N ILE A 18 13.57 -18.24 -38.35
CA ILE A 18 12.35 -18.32 -37.54
C ILE A 18 12.07 -19.77 -37.11
N GLN A 19 12.28 -20.76 -38.00
CA GLN A 19 12.07 -22.17 -37.64
C GLN A 19 13.08 -22.69 -36.62
N VAL A 20 14.35 -22.27 -36.67
CA VAL A 20 15.38 -22.67 -35.71
C VAL A 20 15.10 -22.01 -34.34
N SER A 21 14.65 -20.77 -34.31
CA SER A 21 14.27 -20.06 -33.07
C SER A 21 13.06 -20.69 -32.40
N MET A 22 12.08 -21.19 -33.14
CA MET A 22 10.86 -21.82 -32.61
C MET A 22 11.13 -23.23 -32.06
N LEU A 23 12.11 -23.97 -32.60
CA LEU A 23 12.53 -25.28 -32.09
C LEU A 23 13.33 -25.17 -30.78
N LEU A 24 14.11 -24.10 -30.60
CA LEU A 24 14.86 -23.85 -29.36
C LEU A 24 13.96 -23.40 -28.20
N ALA A 25 12.80 -22.77 -28.46
CA ALA A 25 11.86 -22.35 -27.44
C ALA A 25 11.08 -23.52 -26.80
N PHE A 26 10.99 -24.69 -27.47
CA PHE A 26 10.23 -25.85 -26.97
C PHE A 26 11.00 -26.72 -25.97
N VAL A 27 12.33 -26.57 -25.87
CA VAL A 27 13.16 -27.41 -24.98
C VAL A 27 13.28 -26.87 -23.55
N VAL A 28 12.86 -25.63 -23.28
CA VAL A 28 13.05 -24.98 -21.95
C VAL A 28 11.81 -25.10 -21.03
N PHE A 29 10.69 -25.68 -21.52
CA PHE A 29 9.43 -25.75 -20.75
C PHE A 29 9.12 -27.12 -20.14
N SER A 30 10.13 -28.02 -20.02
CA SER A 30 9.97 -29.31 -19.34
C SER A 30 10.69 -29.30 -18.00
N GLY A 31 10.08 -28.71 -16.98
CA GLY A 31 10.64 -28.80 -15.64
C GLY A 31 10.04 -27.81 -14.67
N CYS A 32 8.90 -28.14 -14.11
CA CYS A 32 8.47 -28.03 -12.72
C CYS A 32 6.94 -28.16 -12.63
N SER A 33 6.45 -29.38 -12.77
CA SER A 33 5.15 -29.74 -12.19
C SER A 33 5.40 -30.23 -10.77
N SER A 34 5.32 -29.32 -9.80
CA SER A 34 5.07 -29.71 -8.42
C SER A 34 3.56 -29.60 -8.19
N GLU A 35 2.87 -30.72 -8.34
CA GLU A 35 1.49 -30.85 -7.90
C GLU A 35 1.42 -30.56 -6.39
N PRO A 36 0.50 -29.67 -5.93
CA PRO A 36 0.23 -29.51 -4.51
C PRO A 36 -0.46 -30.79 -4.03
N LYS A 37 0.19 -31.55 -3.15
CA LYS A 37 -0.44 -32.65 -2.42
C LYS A 37 -1.71 -32.14 -1.73
N PRO A 38 -2.84 -32.87 -1.80
CA PRO A 38 -4.02 -32.49 -1.06
C PRO A 38 -3.71 -32.58 0.44
N HIS A 39 -3.73 -31.43 1.13
CA HIS A 39 -3.74 -31.39 2.58
C HIS A 39 -5.03 -32.09 3.04
N GLN A 40 -4.89 -33.28 3.63
CA GLN A 40 -5.95 -33.90 4.36
C GLN A 40 -6.36 -32.96 5.49
N ALA A 41 -7.55 -32.40 5.36
CA ALA A 41 -8.20 -31.65 6.43
C ALA A 41 -8.45 -32.62 7.58
N GLN A 42 -7.56 -32.65 8.55
CA GLN A 42 -7.89 -33.21 9.85
C GLN A 42 -8.96 -32.33 10.47
N ALA A 43 -10.17 -32.83 10.50
CA ALA A 43 -11.27 -32.23 11.26
C ALA A 43 -10.86 -32.23 12.74
N LYS A 44 -10.21 -31.15 13.17
CA LYS A 44 -9.96 -30.87 14.58
C LYS A 44 -11.30 -30.54 15.20
N LYS A 45 -11.74 -31.46 16.12
CA LYS A 45 -12.90 -31.29 16.98
C LYS A 45 -12.92 -29.86 17.51
N ILE A 46 -13.98 -29.12 17.18
CA ILE A 46 -14.20 -27.79 17.73
C ILE A 46 -14.58 -27.99 19.19
N ASP A 47 -13.60 -27.89 20.07
CA ASP A 47 -13.87 -27.77 21.49
C ASP A 47 -14.61 -26.46 21.70
N VAL A 48 -15.75 -26.60 22.38
CA VAL A 48 -16.59 -25.44 22.76
C VAL A 48 -15.70 -24.46 23.52
N ILE A 49 -15.39 -23.32 22.87
CA ILE A 49 -14.64 -22.22 23.48
C ILE A 49 -15.51 -21.68 24.61
N THR A 50 -15.09 -21.96 25.82
CA THR A 50 -15.72 -21.42 27.04
C THR A 50 -15.52 -19.92 27.01
N GLN A 51 -16.56 -19.14 27.33
CA GLN A 51 -16.57 -17.65 27.37
C GLN A 51 -15.46 -17.01 28.23
N LYS A 52 -14.61 -17.79 28.87
CA LYS A 52 -13.51 -17.36 29.73
C LYS A 52 -12.25 -16.95 28.96
N ASP A 53 -12.16 -17.29 27.64
CA ASP A 53 -11.00 -16.98 26.79
C ASP A 53 -11.23 -15.77 25.88
N LEU A 54 -12.32 -15.02 26.07
CA LEU A 54 -12.49 -13.70 25.51
C LEU A 54 -11.51 -12.76 26.21
N GLN A 55 -10.27 -12.75 25.70
CA GLN A 55 -9.38 -11.61 25.95
C GLN A 55 -10.17 -10.33 25.58
N PRO A 56 -10.05 -9.25 26.37
CA PRO A 56 -10.73 -8.01 26.03
C PRO A 56 -10.39 -7.71 24.59
N VAL A 57 -11.43 -7.57 23.74
CA VAL A 57 -11.28 -7.12 22.35
C VAL A 57 -10.54 -5.80 22.48
N MET A 58 -9.24 -5.84 22.21
CA MET A 58 -8.46 -4.60 22.17
C MET A 58 -9.16 -3.72 21.16
N ASP A 59 -9.61 -2.55 21.60
CA ASP A 59 -10.23 -1.57 20.71
C ASP A 59 -9.32 -1.43 19.50
N VAL A 60 -9.75 -2.00 18.36
CA VAL A 60 -8.98 -2.08 17.12
C VAL A 60 -8.61 -0.68 16.62
N SER A 61 -9.27 0.35 17.16
CA SER A 61 -9.00 1.75 16.88
C SER A 61 -7.98 2.39 17.85
N SER A 62 -7.53 1.66 18.87
CA SER A 62 -6.61 2.20 19.87
C SER A 62 -5.23 2.51 19.28
N VAL A 63 -4.62 3.60 19.75
CA VAL A 63 -3.25 3.97 19.36
C VAL A 63 -2.26 3.03 20.05
N THR A 64 -1.59 2.22 19.27
CA THR A 64 -0.58 1.27 19.71
C THR A 64 0.83 1.73 19.33
N GLU A 65 1.86 1.07 19.86
CA GLU A 65 3.23 1.29 19.38
C GLU A 65 3.37 0.95 17.88
N LYS A 66 2.63 -0.04 17.39
CA LYS A 66 2.56 -0.35 15.95
C LYS A 66 2.03 0.85 15.17
N THR A 67 0.98 1.54 15.64
CA THR A 67 0.45 2.76 15.01
C THR A 67 1.51 3.85 14.94
N ARG A 68 2.24 4.08 16.04
CA ARG A 68 3.33 5.08 16.08
C ARG A 68 4.47 4.74 15.14
N GLN A 69 4.81 3.45 14.98
CA GLN A 69 5.81 2.98 14.01
C GLN A 69 5.35 3.20 12.57
N VAL A 70 4.09 2.89 12.25
CA VAL A 70 3.51 3.16 10.93
C VAL A 70 3.58 4.67 10.63
N TYR A 71 3.17 5.52 11.56
CA TYR A 71 3.24 6.96 11.39
C TYR A 71 4.69 7.44 11.15
N ARG A 72 5.63 7.02 11.99
CA ARG A 72 7.06 7.38 11.83
C ARG A 72 7.62 6.96 10.48
N ARG A 73 7.24 5.79 9.99
CA ARG A 73 7.76 5.25 8.74
C ARG A 73 7.18 5.91 7.49
N TYR A 74 5.88 6.15 7.48
CA TYR A 74 5.16 6.54 6.26
C TYR A 74 4.67 7.99 6.26
N CYS A 75 4.31 8.55 7.39
CA CYS A 75 3.70 9.87 7.51
C CYS A 75 4.73 10.94 7.90
N ALA A 76 5.64 10.61 8.81
CA ALA A 76 6.59 11.57 9.39
C ALA A 76 7.59 12.11 8.37
N GLN A 77 7.79 11.44 7.23
CA GLN A 77 8.65 11.94 6.15
C GLN A 77 8.21 13.32 5.64
N CYS A 78 6.91 13.59 5.69
CA CYS A 78 6.31 14.88 5.34
C CYS A 78 5.78 15.61 6.56
N HIS A 79 5.02 14.91 7.43
CA HIS A 79 4.33 15.53 8.56
C HIS A 79 5.22 15.75 9.79
N GLY A 80 6.45 15.24 9.80
CA GLY A 80 7.36 15.30 10.96
C GLY A 80 7.04 14.26 12.02
N VAL A 81 8.05 13.87 12.79
CA VAL A 81 7.94 12.83 13.83
C VAL A 81 6.96 13.26 14.94
N LYS A 82 6.89 14.56 15.21
CA LYS A 82 5.98 15.17 16.20
C LYS A 82 4.71 15.76 15.56
N GLY A 83 4.55 15.64 14.26
CA GLY A 83 3.36 16.09 13.54
C GLY A 83 3.34 17.55 13.13
N HIS A 84 4.43 18.30 13.29
CA HIS A 84 4.49 19.75 13.00
C HIS A 84 4.47 20.11 11.51
N GLY A 85 4.42 19.15 10.60
CA GLY A 85 4.53 19.40 9.16
C GLY A 85 5.98 19.71 8.72
N ASP A 86 6.95 19.38 9.52
CA ASP A 86 8.37 19.68 9.39
C ASP A 86 9.22 18.45 8.99
N GLY A 87 8.60 17.47 8.36
CA GLY A 87 9.30 16.28 7.88
C GLY A 87 10.36 16.62 6.82
N ILE A 88 11.31 15.70 6.61
CA ILE A 88 12.45 15.90 5.71
C ILE A 88 12.02 16.25 4.28
N ASN A 89 10.86 15.79 3.84
CA ASN A 89 10.31 16.08 2.52
C ASN A 89 9.50 17.38 2.47
N ALA A 90 9.11 17.96 3.61
CA ALA A 90 8.24 19.13 3.66
C ALA A 90 8.75 20.34 2.86
N PRO A 91 10.05 20.69 2.89
CA PRO A 91 10.58 21.83 2.11
C PRO A 91 10.48 21.66 0.59
N TYR A 92 10.29 20.45 0.10
CA TYR A 92 10.23 20.15 -1.33
C TYR A 92 8.79 20.05 -1.87
N LEU A 93 7.80 20.23 -1.02
CA LEU A 93 6.39 20.12 -1.40
C LEU A 93 5.82 21.48 -1.74
N VAL A 94 5.12 21.57 -2.88
CA VAL A 94 4.44 22.80 -3.32
C VAL A 94 3.37 23.25 -2.32
N VAL A 95 2.67 22.29 -1.73
CA VAL A 95 1.70 22.53 -0.66
C VAL A 95 2.26 21.96 0.63
N PRO A 96 2.49 22.78 1.66
CA PRO A 96 3.03 22.31 2.93
C PRO A 96 2.17 21.20 3.56
N PRO A 97 2.79 20.20 4.18
CA PRO A 97 2.06 19.19 4.93
C PRO A 97 1.24 19.82 6.06
N ARG A 98 0.11 19.21 6.35
CA ARG A 98 -0.72 19.67 7.46
C ARG A 98 0.02 19.46 8.80
N ASP A 99 0.05 20.48 9.62
CA ASP A 99 0.51 20.38 11.01
C ASP A 99 -0.56 19.64 11.84
N HIS A 100 -0.22 18.47 12.32
CA HIS A 100 -1.10 17.59 13.10
C HIS A 100 -1.18 17.99 14.59
N THR A 101 -0.51 19.07 15.00
CA THR A 101 -0.61 19.60 16.36
C THR A 101 -1.57 20.80 16.46
N LYS A 102 -2.12 21.24 15.34
CA LYS A 102 -3.04 22.40 15.29
C LYS A 102 -4.48 21.97 15.57
N SER A 103 -4.88 22.09 16.83
CA SER A 103 -6.24 21.75 17.29
C SER A 103 -7.30 22.60 16.60
N ASP A 104 -7.09 23.89 16.46
CA ASP A 104 -8.02 24.85 15.84
C ASP A 104 -8.52 24.41 14.45
N TYR A 105 -7.64 23.81 13.66
CA TYR A 105 -8.02 23.25 12.38
C TYR A 105 -8.59 21.83 12.50
N LEU A 106 -7.94 20.96 13.30
CA LEU A 106 -8.29 19.54 13.32
C LEU A 106 -9.64 19.27 14.00
N GLU A 107 -10.04 20.09 14.95
CA GLU A 107 -11.36 20.02 15.58
C GLU A 107 -12.50 20.27 14.57
N THR A 108 -12.26 21.11 13.54
CA THR A 108 -13.25 21.33 12.48
C THR A 108 -13.37 20.18 11.49
N ARG A 109 -12.60 19.11 11.65
CA ARG A 109 -12.61 17.93 10.80
C ARG A 109 -13.15 16.72 11.57
N SER A 110 -14.15 16.06 11.00
CA SER A 110 -14.62 14.79 11.55
C SER A 110 -13.56 13.70 11.39
N ASP A 111 -13.64 12.65 12.21
CA ASP A 111 -12.76 11.49 12.09
C ASP A 111 -12.92 10.80 10.71
N GLN A 112 -14.14 10.82 10.15
CA GLN A 112 -14.37 10.31 8.81
C GLN A 112 -13.65 11.16 7.74
N GLN A 113 -13.64 12.48 7.86
CA GLN A 113 -12.90 13.35 6.94
C GLN A 113 -11.38 13.12 7.02
N LEU A 114 -10.84 12.90 8.22
CA LEU A 114 -9.43 12.54 8.41
C LEU A 114 -9.14 11.14 7.84
N PHE A 115 -10.03 10.20 8.07
CA PHE A 115 -9.94 8.85 7.51
C PHE A 115 -9.92 8.87 5.99
N ASP A 116 -10.84 9.62 5.36
CA ASP A 116 -10.93 9.73 3.90
C ASP A 116 -9.70 10.42 3.32
N ALA A 117 -9.17 11.44 3.99
CA ALA A 117 -7.95 12.11 3.59
C ALA A 117 -6.73 11.17 3.57
N ILE A 118 -6.63 10.27 4.56
CA ILE A 118 -5.57 9.26 4.57
C ILE A 118 -5.86 8.20 3.52
N LYS A 119 -7.07 7.65 3.50
CA LYS A 119 -7.45 6.56 2.62
C LYS A 119 -7.27 6.93 1.15
N LEU A 120 -7.84 8.06 0.73
CA LEU A 120 -7.97 8.46 -0.67
C LEU A 120 -6.92 9.47 -1.13
N GLY A 121 -6.12 9.99 -0.19
CA GLY A 121 -5.06 10.95 -0.50
C GLY A 121 -5.52 12.40 -0.63
N GLY A 122 -4.55 13.29 -0.83
CA GLY A 122 -4.78 14.73 -0.80
C GLY A 122 -5.73 15.24 -1.89
N LEU A 123 -5.67 14.69 -3.09
CA LEU A 123 -6.55 15.11 -4.20
C LEU A 123 -8.03 14.86 -3.90
N ALA A 124 -8.37 13.74 -3.29
CA ALA A 124 -9.75 13.38 -3.00
C ALA A 124 -10.43 14.32 -2.00
N VAL A 125 -9.64 15.04 -1.21
CA VAL A 125 -10.12 16.03 -0.24
C VAL A 125 -9.83 17.48 -0.67
N GLY A 126 -9.63 17.70 -1.97
CA GLY A 126 -9.42 19.03 -2.54
C GLY A 126 -8.07 19.67 -2.23
N ARG A 127 -7.04 18.86 -2.00
CA ARG A 127 -5.66 19.30 -1.76
C ARG A 127 -4.70 18.79 -2.85
N ALA A 128 -3.41 19.10 -2.72
CA ALA A 128 -2.41 18.70 -3.70
C ALA A 128 -2.13 17.18 -3.67
N PRO A 129 -1.65 16.61 -4.80
CA PRO A 129 -1.38 15.18 -4.94
C PRO A 129 -0.18 14.69 -4.14
N CYS A 130 0.53 15.56 -3.43
CA CYS A 130 1.73 15.19 -2.68
C CYS A 130 1.47 14.24 -1.50
N MET A 131 0.23 14.16 -1.01
CA MET A 131 -0.19 13.12 -0.08
C MET A 131 -0.82 11.97 -0.87
N PRO A 132 -0.20 10.79 -0.94
CA PRO A 132 -0.73 9.65 -1.69
C PRO A 132 -1.96 9.05 -1.01
N ALA A 133 -2.73 8.26 -1.76
CA ALA A 133 -3.76 7.39 -1.22
C ALA A 133 -3.11 6.17 -0.54
N TRP A 134 -3.62 5.80 0.63
CA TRP A 134 -3.07 4.70 1.42
C TRP A 134 -3.98 3.46 1.48
N GLU A 135 -5.11 3.48 0.78
CA GLU A 135 -6.11 2.38 0.78
C GLU A 135 -5.56 1.04 0.29
N HIS A 136 -4.53 1.04 -0.56
CA HIS A 136 -3.88 -0.17 -1.05
C HIS A 136 -2.68 -0.62 -0.21
N THR A 137 -2.32 0.16 0.81
CA THR A 137 -1.17 -0.10 1.69
C THR A 137 -1.60 -0.47 3.10
N PHE A 138 -2.70 0.14 3.58
CA PHE A 138 -3.19 -0.05 4.94
C PHE A 138 -4.64 -0.50 4.96
N GLU A 139 -4.91 -1.44 5.84
CA GLU A 139 -6.28 -1.82 6.19
C GLU A 139 -7.00 -0.67 6.91
N SER A 140 -8.34 -0.68 6.84
CA SER A 140 -9.18 0.36 7.43
C SER A 140 -8.92 0.58 8.92
N GLU A 141 -8.63 -0.47 9.67
CA GLU A 141 -8.30 -0.41 11.10
C GLU A 141 -7.00 0.36 11.36
N THR A 142 -5.99 0.13 10.53
CA THR A 142 -4.72 0.89 10.61
C THR A 142 -4.96 2.37 10.33
N ILE A 143 -5.79 2.70 9.34
CA ILE A 143 -6.12 4.10 9.01
C ILE A 143 -6.90 4.73 10.18
N ARG A 144 -7.88 4.05 10.78
CA ARG A 144 -8.59 4.55 11.98
C ARG A 144 -7.65 4.80 13.16
N SER A 145 -6.73 3.87 13.39
CA SER A 145 -5.71 4.02 14.43
C SER A 145 -4.77 5.21 14.16
N LEU A 146 -4.44 5.50 12.90
CA LEU A 146 -3.70 6.71 12.52
C LEU A 146 -4.51 7.99 12.74
N VAL A 147 -5.83 8.00 12.50
CA VAL A 147 -6.72 9.12 12.84
C VAL A 147 -6.66 9.40 14.34
N ASN A 148 -6.79 8.36 15.16
CA ASN A 148 -6.70 8.51 16.62
C ASN A 148 -5.32 9.03 17.05
N TYR A 149 -4.24 8.60 16.38
CA TYR A 149 -2.92 9.14 16.68
C TYR A 149 -2.79 10.63 16.32
N ILE A 150 -3.40 11.07 15.23
CA ILE A 150 -3.49 12.50 14.89
C ILE A 150 -4.26 13.26 15.98
N ARG A 151 -5.34 12.68 16.52
CA ARG A 151 -6.07 13.26 17.67
C ARG A 151 -5.22 13.36 18.94
N GLU A 152 -4.36 12.37 19.19
CA GLU A 152 -3.38 12.49 20.28
C GLU A 152 -2.37 13.62 20.03
N LEU A 153 -1.85 13.76 18.80
CA LEU A 153 -0.88 14.79 18.47
C LEU A 153 -1.44 16.22 18.66
N CYS A 154 -2.68 16.45 18.29
CA CYS A 154 -3.33 17.76 18.51
C CYS A 154 -3.93 17.91 19.92
N ASN A 155 -3.98 16.86 20.70
CA ASN A 155 -4.75 16.82 21.97
C ASN A 155 -6.19 17.34 21.78
N CYS A 156 -6.86 16.90 20.70
CA CYS A 156 -8.15 17.44 20.28
C CYS A 156 -9.12 16.33 19.84
N LYS A 157 -10.41 16.67 19.81
CA LYS A 157 -11.49 15.83 19.28
C LYS A 157 -12.21 16.56 18.16
N ALA A 158 -12.99 15.84 17.36
CA ALA A 158 -13.93 16.48 16.43
C ALA A 158 -15.02 17.23 17.22
N LEU A 159 -15.37 18.43 16.72
CA LEU A 159 -16.48 19.22 17.24
C LEU A 159 -17.82 18.58 16.85
#